data_1b85cc004783016d5c429adafcc251de
#
_entry.id   1b85cc004783016d5c429adafcc251de
#
_cell.length_a   1.000
_cell.length_b   1.000
_cell.length_c   1.000
_cell.angle_alpha   90.00
_cell.angle_beta   90.00
_cell.angle_gamma   90.00
#
_symmetry.space_group_name_H-M   'P 1'
#
loop_
_entity.id
_entity.type
_entity.pdbx_description
1 polymer ?
#
loop_
_entity_poly.entity_id
_entity_poly.type
_entity_poly.pdbx_seq_one_letter_code
_entity_poly.pdbx_strand_id
1 'polypeptide(L)'
;QYAVANSGSTSLMAVSVYSDDHGATWKPGTPTEGSADENKVVELSDGRLLLNSRTQGTAGQRLEAISYDGGQTWGPFRHNWDLTDPRNNASIIRAFPDAPEGSARARVLLFSNANSSSARANGTIRVSYDDGFTWNDGTVFESGEMAYSTLHPLGDGTWGLLYESGGYKNIEFMRVDAAYLGLVDPGEDSAPAPQPTPEPAPDPTPDPQPTPEPAPAVNPAHWVNTGSGWKWQLGDSIYAMNQTVTIGEATYRFGADGYMVTGWDKTDG
;
A
#
# COMPACT_ATOMS: atom_id res chain seq x y z
N GLN A 1 1.65 15.88 -2.39
CA GLN A 1 0.42 15.23 -1.92
C GLN A 1 -0.23 16.01 -0.81
N TYR A 2 -1.54 16.05 -0.77
CA TYR A 2 -2.30 16.64 0.33
C TYR A 2 -3.71 16.03 0.40
N ALA A 3 -4.31 16.06 1.59
CA ALA A 3 -5.69 15.69 1.79
C ALA A 3 -6.61 16.88 1.48
N VAL A 4 -7.69 16.65 0.78
CA VAL A 4 -8.67 17.66 0.42
C VAL A 4 -10.00 17.34 1.08
N ALA A 5 -10.59 18.31 1.78
CA ALA A 5 -11.96 18.18 2.26
C ALA A 5 -12.93 18.41 1.10
N ASN A 6 -13.86 17.50 0.90
CA ASN A 6 -14.94 17.71 -0.05
C ASN A 6 -15.95 18.71 0.51
N SER A 7 -16.39 19.66 -0.31
CA SER A 7 -17.36 20.69 0.08
C SER A 7 -18.66 20.02 0.61
N GLY A 8 -18.96 20.26 1.89
CA GLY A 8 -20.13 19.68 2.56
C GLY A 8 -19.93 18.28 3.17
N SER A 9 -18.73 17.69 3.08
CA SER A 9 -18.37 16.42 3.73
C SER A 9 -17.29 16.66 4.79
N THR A 10 -17.34 15.87 5.87
CA THR A 10 -16.26 15.77 6.86
C THR A 10 -15.18 14.75 6.44
N SER A 11 -15.36 14.08 5.31
CA SER A 11 -14.39 13.10 4.79
C SER A 11 -13.29 13.80 4.02
N LEU A 12 -12.05 13.50 4.34
CA LEU A 12 -10.87 13.88 3.58
C LEU A 12 -10.59 12.85 2.50
N MET A 13 -10.12 13.29 1.34
CA MET A 13 -9.67 12.44 0.25
C MET A 13 -8.22 12.78 -0.08
N ALA A 14 -7.44 11.80 -0.49
CA ALA A 14 -6.10 12.05 -0.99
C ALA A 14 -6.17 12.53 -2.46
N VAL A 15 -5.32 13.48 -2.81
CA VAL A 15 -5.15 13.97 -4.18
C VAL A 15 -3.66 13.98 -4.52
N SER A 16 -3.31 13.43 -5.66
CA SER A 16 -1.97 13.56 -6.22
C SER A 16 -1.80 14.93 -6.86
N VAL A 17 -0.56 15.42 -6.81
CA VAL A 17 -0.10 16.49 -7.70
C VAL A 17 1.14 15.96 -8.39
N TYR A 18 1.15 15.96 -9.70
CA TYR A 18 2.21 15.39 -10.51
C TYR A 18 2.69 16.37 -11.59
N SER A 19 3.90 16.13 -12.08
CA SER A 19 4.54 16.87 -13.15
C SER A 19 5.16 15.89 -14.14
N ASP A 20 4.96 16.13 -15.43
CA ASP A 20 5.55 15.36 -16.53
C ASP A 20 6.71 16.10 -17.19
N ASP A 21 7.07 17.28 -16.70
CA ASP A 21 8.04 18.21 -17.29
C ASP A 21 9.08 18.70 -16.25
N HIS A 22 9.50 17.81 -15.37
CA HIS A 22 10.49 18.06 -14.32
C HIS A 22 10.15 19.23 -13.39
N GLY A 23 8.86 19.42 -13.11
CA GLY A 23 8.38 20.43 -12.18
C GLY A 23 8.11 21.79 -12.80
N ALA A 24 8.21 21.95 -14.13
CA ALA A 24 7.87 23.21 -14.79
C ALA A 24 6.36 23.47 -14.73
N THR A 25 5.53 22.45 -14.88
CA THR A 25 4.09 22.53 -14.65
C THR A 25 3.60 21.41 -13.74
N TRP A 26 2.51 21.64 -13.03
CA TRP A 26 1.92 20.71 -12.09
C TRP A 26 0.43 20.53 -12.36
N LYS A 27 -0.02 19.28 -12.27
CA LYS A 27 -1.42 18.91 -12.52
C LYS A 27 -1.97 18.15 -11.30
N PRO A 28 -3.23 18.37 -10.91
CA PRO A 28 -3.88 17.50 -9.94
C PRO A 28 -4.32 16.19 -10.60
N GLY A 29 -4.19 15.09 -9.88
CA GLY A 29 -4.85 13.83 -10.21
C GLY A 29 -6.32 13.83 -9.74
N THR A 30 -6.99 12.73 -10.00
CA THR A 30 -8.33 12.48 -9.48
C THR A 30 -8.27 12.20 -7.98
N PRO A 31 -9.13 12.78 -7.16
CA PRO A 31 -9.23 12.43 -5.75
C PRO A 31 -9.52 10.94 -5.57
N THR A 32 -8.94 10.34 -4.52
CA THR A 32 -9.24 8.95 -4.16
C THR A 32 -10.70 8.78 -3.77
N GLU A 33 -11.25 7.60 -4.03
CA GLU A 33 -12.51 7.20 -3.41
C GLU A 33 -12.28 6.82 -1.95
N GLY A 34 -13.18 7.26 -1.06
CA GLY A 34 -13.10 6.98 0.37
C GLY A 34 -12.28 7.97 1.17
N SER A 35 -12.21 7.71 2.47
CA SER A 35 -11.65 8.63 3.45
C SER A 35 -10.18 8.36 3.68
N ALA A 36 -9.34 9.33 3.42
CA ALA A 36 -7.89 9.28 3.61
C ALA A 36 -7.40 10.59 4.23
N ASP A 37 -6.28 10.53 4.93
CA ASP A 37 -5.66 11.69 5.59
C ASP A 37 -4.19 11.80 5.12
N GLU A 38 -3.26 12.15 6.00
CA GLU A 38 -1.84 12.27 5.69
C GLU A 38 -1.29 11.02 5.00
N ASN A 39 -0.69 11.21 3.86
CA ASN A 39 -0.28 10.11 2.98
C ASN A 39 1.11 10.32 2.39
N LYS A 40 1.69 9.23 1.92
CA LYS A 40 2.95 9.18 1.19
C LYS A 40 2.75 8.33 -0.05
N VAL A 41 3.55 8.59 -1.06
CA VAL A 41 3.63 7.76 -2.28
C VAL A 41 5.04 7.24 -2.44
N VAL A 42 5.15 6.00 -2.84
CA VAL A 42 6.39 5.39 -3.28
C VAL A 42 6.17 4.71 -4.63
N GLU A 43 7.16 4.77 -5.49
CA GLU A 43 7.20 4.00 -6.73
C GLU A 43 7.61 2.56 -6.41
N LEU A 44 6.85 1.60 -6.93
CA LEU A 44 7.10 0.17 -6.82
C LEU A 44 8.11 -0.29 -7.88
N SER A 45 8.59 -1.52 -7.74
CA SER A 45 9.61 -2.08 -8.62
C SER A 45 9.20 -2.17 -10.09
N ASP A 46 7.91 -2.17 -10.38
CA ASP A 46 7.32 -2.29 -11.72
C ASP A 46 6.76 -0.96 -12.26
N GLY A 47 7.11 0.17 -11.66
CA GLY A 47 6.68 1.50 -12.07
C GLY A 47 5.29 1.93 -11.58
N ARG A 48 4.51 1.02 -10.98
CA ARG A 48 3.28 1.42 -10.29
C ARG A 48 3.57 2.31 -9.10
N LEU A 49 2.59 3.08 -8.66
CA LEU A 49 2.72 3.87 -7.43
C LEU A 49 1.86 3.28 -6.32
N LEU A 50 2.44 3.16 -5.13
CA LEU A 50 1.73 2.82 -3.90
C LEU A 50 1.51 4.09 -3.08
N LEU A 51 0.25 4.43 -2.82
CA LEU A 51 -0.16 5.43 -1.85
C LEU A 51 -0.41 4.74 -0.52
N ASN A 52 0.29 5.17 0.53
CA ASN A 52 0.08 4.71 1.90
C ASN A 52 -0.46 5.87 2.74
N SER A 53 -1.62 5.70 3.33
CA SER A 53 -2.38 6.76 4.01
C SER A 53 -2.73 6.40 5.45
N ARG A 54 -2.73 7.42 6.28
CA ARG A 54 -3.39 7.42 7.57
C ARG A 54 -4.90 7.29 7.40
N THR A 55 -5.57 6.52 8.27
CA THR A 55 -7.03 6.46 8.31
C THR A 55 -7.62 7.72 8.96
N GLN A 56 -8.80 8.13 8.51
CA GLN A 56 -9.56 9.24 9.13
C GLN A 56 -10.44 8.76 10.30
N GLY A 57 -11.01 7.59 10.18
CA GLY A 57 -12.00 7.08 11.12
C GLY A 57 -11.37 6.33 12.29
N THR A 58 -11.33 5.02 12.19
CA THR A 58 -10.83 4.12 13.22
C THR A 58 -9.31 4.01 13.16
N ALA A 59 -8.63 4.06 14.30
CA ALA A 59 -7.22 3.69 14.39
C ALA A 59 -7.06 2.17 14.19
N GLY A 60 -5.86 1.73 13.90
CA GLY A 60 -5.50 0.32 13.87
C GLY A 60 -4.56 -0.03 12.73
N GLN A 61 -4.84 0.35 11.49
CA GLN A 61 -4.03 -0.02 10.32
C GLN A 61 -3.88 1.13 9.34
N ARG A 62 -2.88 1.00 8.43
CA ARG A 62 -2.72 1.90 7.29
C ARG A 62 -3.69 1.55 6.17
N LEU A 63 -4.01 2.55 5.35
CA LEU A 63 -4.72 2.40 4.08
C LEU A 63 -3.76 2.47 2.92
N GLU A 64 -4.00 1.68 1.89
CA GLU A 64 -3.19 1.65 0.67
C GLU A 64 -4.05 1.68 -0.58
N ALA A 65 -3.55 2.37 -1.60
CA ALA A 65 -4.13 2.36 -2.95
C ALA A 65 -3.01 2.30 -3.99
N ILE A 66 -3.29 1.70 -5.14
CA ILE A 66 -2.33 1.58 -6.26
C ILE A 66 -2.77 2.48 -7.40
N SER A 67 -1.81 3.17 -8.00
CA SER A 67 -1.95 3.85 -9.28
C SER A 67 -1.16 3.12 -10.36
N TYR A 68 -1.76 3.00 -11.53
CA TYR A 68 -1.17 2.38 -12.73
C TYR A 68 -0.84 3.41 -13.81
N ASP A 69 -1.08 4.69 -13.55
CA ASP A 69 -1.03 5.79 -14.52
C ASP A 69 -0.22 7.01 -14.02
N GLY A 70 0.80 6.74 -13.18
CA GLY A 70 1.67 7.80 -12.65
C GLY A 70 1.01 8.72 -11.63
N GLY A 71 -0.03 8.24 -10.95
CA GLY A 71 -0.72 9.00 -9.90
C GLY A 71 -1.85 9.87 -10.42
N GLN A 72 -2.30 9.71 -11.66
CA GLN A 72 -3.44 10.43 -12.21
C GLN A 72 -4.74 9.91 -11.62
N THR A 73 -4.86 8.59 -11.45
CA THR A 73 -5.97 7.93 -10.76
C THR A 73 -5.47 6.89 -9.76
N TRP A 74 -6.32 6.55 -8.80
CA TRP A 74 -6.03 5.61 -7.74
C TRP A 74 -7.11 4.55 -7.66
N GLY A 75 -6.70 3.29 -7.48
CA GLY A 75 -7.61 2.20 -7.17
C GLY A 75 -8.27 2.35 -5.78
N PRO A 76 -9.19 1.45 -5.43
CA PRO A 76 -9.84 1.46 -4.13
C PRO A 76 -8.84 1.25 -2.99
N PHE A 77 -9.11 1.87 -1.84
CA PHE A 77 -8.34 1.65 -0.63
C PHE A 77 -8.50 0.22 -0.10
N ARG A 78 -7.39 -0.35 0.34
CA ARG A 78 -7.32 -1.56 1.14
C ARG A 78 -6.62 -1.28 2.46
N HIS A 79 -6.95 -2.04 3.51
CA HIS A 79 -6.18 -2.03 4.75
C HIS A 79 -4.91 -2.86 4.60
N ASN A 80 -3.78 -2.33 5.06
CA ASN A 80 -2.58 -3.12 5.25
C ASN A 80 -2.53 -3.58 6.72
N TRP A 81 -2.76 -4.86 6.95
CA TRP A 81 -2.88 -5.45 8.28
C TRP A 81 -1.55 -5.63 9.00
N ASP A 82 -0.44 -5.61 8.28
CA ASP A 82 0.91 -5.66 8.86
C ASP A 82 1.33 -4.30 9.43
N LEU A 83 0.74 -3.22 8.94
CA LEU A 83 1.10 -1.86 9.32
C LEU A 83 0.12 -1.29 10.35
N THR A 84 0.37 -1.61 11.61
CA THR A 84 -0.38 -1.05 12.75
C THR A 84 -0.16 0.47 12.84
N ASP A 85 -1.23 1.24 13.06
CA ASP A 85 -1.17 2.71 13.05
C ASP A 85 -2.21 3.33 14.01
N PRO A 86 -1.81 4.33 14.85
CA PRO A 86 -2.72 5.00 15.77
C PRO A 86 -3.38 6.25 15.16
N ARG A 87 -3.57 6.30 13.86
CA ARG A 87 -3.95 7.49 13.09
C ARG A 87 -2.84 8.54 13.12
N ASN A 88 -1.68 8.15 12.59
CA ASN A 88 -0.47 8.95 12.62
C ASN A 88 0.13 9.16 11.23
N ASN A 89 0.98 10.19 11.08
CA ASN A 89 1.81 10.29 9.89
C ASN A 89 2.83 9.15 9.89
N ALA A 90 3.21 8.73 8.69
CA ALA A 90 4.19 7.69 8.47
C ALA A 90 5.10 8.06 7.29
N SER A 91 6.18 7.34 7.11
CA SER A 91 7.05 7.46 5.95
C SER A 91 7.19 6.11 5.27
N ILE A 92 7.16 6.12 3.94
CA ILE A 92 7.45 4.97 3.09
C ILE A 92 8.42 5.41 1.99
N ILE A 93 9.48 4.65 1.79
CA ILE A 93 10.51 4.94 0.76
C ILE A 93 11.03 3.65 0.15
N ARG A 94 11.62 3.75 -1.06
CA ARG A 94 12.50 2.69 -1.58
C ARG A 94 13.80 2.71 -0.78
N ALA A 95 14.24 1.52 -0.33
CA ALA A 95 15.52 1.40 0.37
C ALA A 95 16.69 1.70 -0.59
N PHE A 96 16.55 1.29 -1.84
CA PHE A 96 17.53 1.48 -2.91
C PHE A 96 16.91 2.29 -4.04
N PRO A 97 16.90 3.64 -3.97
CA PRO A 97 16.16 4.48 -4.94
C PRO A 97 16.68 4.35 -6.37
N ASP A 98 17.98 4.08 -6.53
CA ASP A 98 18.64 3.97 -7.85
C ASP A 98 18.63 2.53 -8.40
N ALA A 99 17.98 1.59 -7.70
CA ALA A 99 17.90 0.21 -8.15
C ALA A 99 17.10 0.10 -9.46
N PRO A 100 17.58 -0.70 -10.43
CA PRO A 100 16.90 -0.88 -11.71
C PRO A 100 15.47 -1.39 -11.53
N GLU A 101 14.56 -0.93 -12.38
CA GLU A 101 13.18 -1.39 -12.42
C GLU A 101 13.12 -2.92 -12.51
N GLY A 102 12.21 -3.55 -11.77
CA GLY A 102 12.04 -4.98 -11.71
C GLY A 102 13.09 -5.74 -10.90
N SER A 103 14.19 -5.11 -10.48
CA SER A 103 15.23 -5.79 -9.69
C SER A 103 14.75 -6.16 -8.29
N ALA A 104 15.44 -7.09 -7.63
CA ALA A 104 15.14 -7.46 -6.25
C ALA A 104 15.34 -6.29 -5.29
N ARG A 105 16.38 -5.46 -5.50
CA ARG A 105 16.60 -4.24 -4.72
C ARG A 105 15.48 -3.21 -4.89
N ALA A 106 14.91 -3.09 -6.10
CA ALA A 106 13.81 -2.17 -6.36
C ALA A 106 12.55 -2.49 -5.54
N ARG A 107 12.37 -3.75 -5.12
CA ARG A 107 11.24 -4.22 -4.30
C ARG A 107 11.39 -3.91 -2.82
N VAL A 108 12.58 -3.52 -2.38
CA VAL A 108 12.85 -3.29 -0.96
C VAL A 108 12.32 -1.92 -0.55
N LEU A 109 11.33 -1.92 0.32
CA LEU A 109 10.76 -0.72 0.90
C LEU A 109 11.09 -0.62 2.39
N LEU A 110 11.23 0.60 2.88
CA LEU A 110 11.29 0.94 4.30
C LEU A 110 10.05 1.73 4.69
N PHE A 111 9.48 1.40 5.85
CA PHE A 111 8.33 2.09 6.41
C PHE A 111 8.60 2.46 7.86
N SER A 112 8.32 3.70 8.27
CA SER A 112 8.44 4.13 9.66
C SER A 112 7.16 4.78 10.16
N ASN A 113 6.72 4.40 11.35
CA ASN A 113 5.60 5.00 12.06
C ASN A 113 5.61 4.68 13.56
N ALA A 114 4.63 5.23 14.28
CA ALA A 114 4.26 4.75 15.61
C ALA A 114 3.55 3.38 15.47
N ASN A 115 4.22 2.31 15.87
CA ASN A 115 3.71 0.95 15.79
C ASN A 115 2.79 0.62 16.98
N SER A 116 1.61 1.18 16.96
CA SER A 116 0.58 0.98 17.98
C SER A 116 -0.79 1.16 17.34
N SER A 117 -1.80 0.47 17.82
CA SER A 117 -3.18 0.64 17.35
C SER A 117 -3.94 1.78 18.03
N SER A 118 -3.37 2.37 19.10
CA SER A 118 -4.12 3.32 19.95
C SER A 118 -3.32 4.54 20.41
N ALA A 119 -1.99 4.45 20.48
CA ALA A 119 -1.15 5.49 21.02
C ALA A 119 -0.04 5.90 20.05
N ARG A 120 0.35 7.17 20.06
CA ARG A 120 1.53 7.67 19.34
C ARG A 120 2.80 7.30 20.10
N ALA A 121 3.20 6.05 19.97
CA ALA A 121 4.32 5.45 20.68
C ALA A 121 4.91 4.30 19.89
N ASN A 122 6.03 3.77 20.34
CA ASN A 122 6.69 2.60 19.79
C ASN A 122 7.13 2.81 18.34
N GLY A 123 7.93 3.86 18.11
CA GLY A 123 8.51 4.19 16.81
C GLY A 123 9.28 3.02 16.23
N THR A 124 8.85 2.54 15.06
CA THR A 124 9.36 1.31 14.45
C THR A 124 9.66 1.55 12.96
N ILE A 125 10.80 1.03 12.49
CA ILE A 125 11.09 0.91 11.05
C ILE A 125 10.89 -0.54 10.64
N ARG A 126 10.10 -0.76 9.59
CA ARG A 126 9.86 -2.07 8.97
C ARG A 126 10.49 -2.14 7.59
N VAL A 127 10.82 -3.37 7.19
CA VAL A 127 11.37 -3.68 5.86
C VAL A 127 10.38 -4.60 5.13
N SER A 128 10.13 -4.29 3.88
CA SER A 128 9.45 -5.16 2.92
C SER A 128 10.42 -5.52 1.80
N TYR A 129 10.32 -6.74 1.27
CA TYR A 129 11.12 -7.24 0.13
C TYR A 129 10.24 -7.55 -1.10
N ASP A 130 8.97 -7.20 -1.05
CA ASP A 130 7.95 -7.57 -2.03
C ASP A 130 7.00 -6.41 -2.38
N ASP A 131 7.58 -5.20 -2.54
CA ASP A 131 6.83 -4.00 -2.91
C ASP A 131 5.75 -3.61 -1.87
N GLY A 132 5.97 -3.90 -0.60
CA GLY A 132 5.04 -3.56 0.47
C GLY A 132 3.88 -4.54 0.65
N PHE A 133 3.93 -5.71 -0.01
CA PHE A 133 2.90 -6.72 0.15
C PHE A 133 2.95 -7.38 1.53
N THR A 134 4.17 -7.68 2.03
CA THR A 134 4.41 -8.13 3.41
C THR A 134 5.49 -7.28 4.08
N TRP A 135 5.43 -7.20 5.41
CA TRP A 135 6.36 -6.43 6.24
C TRP A 135 6.86 -7.28 7.40
N ASN A 136 8.15 -7.13 7.74
CA ASN A 136 8.70 -7.77 8.92
C ASN A 136 8.19 -7.11 10.23
N ASP A 137 8.53 -7.69 11.39
CA ASP A 137 8.16 -7.13 12.70
C ASP A 137 8.77 -5.75 12.96
N GLY A 138 9.88 -5.45 12.29
CA GLY A 138 10.58 -4.18 12.32
C GLY A 138 11.55 -4.02 13.49
N THR A 139 12.29 -2.90 13.43
CA THR A 139 13.25 -2.49 14.44
C THR A 139 12.71 -1.26 15.16
N VAL A 140 12.57 -1.37 16.49
CA VAL A 140 12.11 -0.26 17.33
C VAL A 140 13.26 0.73 17.51
N PHE A 141 13.05 1.98 17.10
CA PHE A 141 14.03 3.07 17.31
C PHE A 141 13.66 3.98 18.49
N GLU A 142 12.38 4.04 18.85
CA GLU A 142 11.89 4.81 20.00
C GLU A 142 10.79 4.02 20.71
N SER A 143 11.05 3.56 21.91
CA SER A 143 10.08 2.75 22.69
C SER A 143 9.03 3.58 23.42
N GLY A 144 9.28 4.88 23.57
CA GLY A 144 8.40 5.82 24.24
C GLY A 144 7.40 6.50 23.32
N GLU A 145 6.98 7.70 23.74
CA GLU A 145 6.10 8.56 22.93
C GLU A 145 6.82 9.03 21.67
N MET A 146 6.29 8.63 20.54
CA MET A 146 6.77 8.96 19.21
C MET A 146 5.58 9.29 18.32
N ALA A 147 5.63 10.42 17.62
CA ALA A 147 4.55 10.85 16.74
C ALA A 147 4.96 10.75 15.26
N TYR A 148 5.30 11.84 14.61
CA TYR A 148 5.59 11.86 13.18
C TYR A 148 7.00 11.42 12.89
N SER A 149 7.20 10.77 11.75
CA SER A 149 8.53 10.40 11.26
C SER A 149 8.66 10.55 9.76
N THR A 150 9.88 10.76 9.31
CA THR A 150 10.22 10.74 7.88
C THR A 150 11.58 10.07 7.68
N LEU A 151 11.63 9.20 6.66
CA LEU A 151 12.83 8.50 6.21
C LEU A 151 13.34 9.14 4.92
N HIS A 152 14.65 9.15 4.74
CA HIS A 152 15.28 9.58 3.50
C HIS A 152 16.59 8.82 3.27
N PRO A 153 16.88 8.32 2.04
CA PRO A 153 18.18 7.74 1.70
C PRO A 153 19.26 8.84 1.73
N LEU A 154 20.43 8.55 2.34
CA LEU A 154 21.51 9.53 2.44
C LEU A 154 22.56 9.42 1.31
N GLY A 155 22.35 8.49 0.36
CA GLY A 155 23.25 8.33 -0.79
C GLY A 155 24.54 7.55 -0.53
N ASP A 156 24.77 7.13 0.71
CA ASP A 156 25.96 6.37 1.15
C ASP A 156 25.63 4.96 1.65
N GLY A 157 24.45 4.46 1.29
CA GLY A 157 23.96 3.15 1.76
C GLY A 157 23.35 3.18 3.16
N THR A 158 23.12 4.37 3.71
CA THR A 158 22.40 4.57 4.98
C THR A 158 21.16 5.42 4.80
N TRP A 159 20.31 5.48 5.81
CA TRP A 159 19.08 6.27 5.81
C TRP A 159 19.03 7.20 7.00
N GLY A 160 18.56 8.42 6.76
CA GLY A 160 18.23 9.39 7.80
C GLY A 160 16.79 9.22 8.24
N LEU A 161 16.56 9.17 9.54
CA LEU A 161 15.25 9.20 10.18
C LEU A 161 15.14 10.48 10.99
N LEU A 162 14.16 11.31 10.68
CA LEU A 162 13.76 12.46 11.49
C LEU A 162 12.42 12.15 12.14
N TYR A 163 12.28 12.35 13.45
CA TYR A 163 11.06 12.00 14.17
C TYR A 163 10.79 12.90 15.38
N GLU A 164 9.52 12.94 15.78
CA GLU A 164 9.06 13.62 16.99
C GLU A 164 9.03 12.65 18.16
N SER A 165 9.58 13.05 19.31
CA SER A 165 9.60 12.23 20.53
C SER A 165 9.17 13.01 21.78
N GLY A 166 9.05 12.29 22.91
CA GLY A 166 8.79 12.87 24.23
C GLY A 166 7.52 13.72 24.31
N GLY A 167 6.43 13.31 23.64
CA GLY A 167 5.19 14.05 23.60
C GLY A 167 5.33 15.39 22.88
N TYR A 168 5.93 15.40 21.70
CA TYR A 168 6.19 16.56 20.83
C TYR A 168 7.20 17.59 21.39
N LYS A 169 8.01 17.20 22.37
CA LYS A 169 9.00 18.13 22.94
C LYS A 169 10.29 18.16 22.16
N ASN A 170 10.61 17.07 21.46
CA ASN A 170 11.85 16.91 20.73
C ASN A 170 11.59 16.61 19.27
N ILE A 171 12.49 17.09 18.40
CA ILE A 171 12.66 16.60 17.04
C ILE A 171 14.06 15.99 17.00
N GLU A 172 14.13 14.70 16.71
CA GLU A 172 15.36 13.93 16.75
C GLU A 172 15.74 13.43 15.37
N PHE A 173 17.06 13.35 15.14
CA PHE A 173 17.62 12.79 13.93
C PHE A 173 18.46 11.57 14.27
N MET A 174 18.22 10.48 13.55
CA MET A 174 18.98 9.25 13.66
C MET A 174 19.45 8.83 12.28
N ARG A 175 20.70 8.36 12.20
CA ARG A 175 21.21 7.67 11.02
C ARG A 175 21.14 6.17 11.28
N VAL A 176 20.57 5.43 10.36
CA VAL A 176 20.43 3.97 10.42
C VAL A 176 21.09 3.32 9.22
N ASP A 177 21.61 2.13 9.43
CA ASP A 177 22.23 1.31 8.38
C ASP A 177 21.50 -0.05 8.24
N ALA A 178 21.93 -0.84 7.27
CA ALA A 178 21.35 -2.15 7.01
C ALA A 178 21.47 -3.10 8.21
N ALA A 179 22.59 -3.03 8.95
CA ALA A 179 22.83 -3.89 10.09
C ALA A 179 21.86 -3.56 11.24
N TYR A 180 21.63 -2.28 11.51
CA TYR A 180 20.65 -1.82 12.48
C TYR A 180 19.22 -2.27 12.15
N LEU A 181 18.85 -2.25 10.87
CA LEU A 181 17.51 -2.64 10.39
C LEU A 181 17.35 -4.15 10.23
N GLY A 182 18.42 -4.93 10.33
CA GLY A 182 18.41 -6.34 9.92
C GLY A 182 18.10 -6.52 8.43
N LEU A 183 18.38 -5.48 7.63
CA LEU A 183 18.12 -5.49 6.21
C LEU A 183 19.19 -6.31 5.50
N VAL A 184 18.76 -7.33 4.77
CA VAL A 184 19.62 -8.13 3.89
C VAL A 184 19.52 -7.54 2.49
N ASP A 185 20.64 -7.06 1.95
CA ASP A 185 20.68 -6.60 0.56
C ASP A 185 20.50 -7.79 -0.38
N PRO A 186 19.43 -7.82 -1.20
CA PRO A 186 19.18 -8.96 -2.08
C PRO A 186 20.15 -9.04 -3.27
N GLY A 187 21.04 -8.04 -3.44
CA GLY A 187 21.96 -7.95 -4.59
C GLY A 187 21.28 -7.43 -5.87
N GLU A 188 22.09 -7.06 -6.84
CA GLU A 188 21.60 -6.53 -8.12
C GLU A 188 21.11 -7.65 -9.07
N ASP A 189 21.69 -8.85 -8.95
CA ASP A 189 21.53 -9.95 -9.90
C ASP A 189 20.36 -10.90 -9.63
N SER A 190 19.63 -10.72 -8.55
CA SER A 190 18.42 -11.51 -8.35
C SER A 190 17.27 -10.95 -9.19
N ALA A 191 17.30 -11.25 -10.48
CA ALA A 191 16.13 -11.05 -11.33
C ALA A 191 14.95 -11.79 -10.68
N PRO A 192 13.78 -11.16 -10.53
CA PRO A 192 12.60 -11.87 -10.06
C PRO A 192 12.36 -13.08 -10.95
N ALA A 193 11.92 -14.18 -10.35
CA ALA A 193 11.29 -15.22 -11.14
C ALA A 193 10.25 -14.54 -12.05
N PRO A 194 10.23 -14.82 -13.36
CA PRO A 194 9.33 -14.12 -14.27
C PRO A 194 7.92 -14.28 -13.73
N GLN A 195 7.29 -13.15 -13.37
CA GLN A 195 5.85 -13.14 -13.24
C GLN A 195 5.31 -13.70 -14.56
N PRO A 196 4.30 -14.57 -14.54
CA PRO A 196 3.70 -15.03 -15.78
C PRO A 196 3.29 -13.79 -16.56
N THR A 197 3.98 -13.56 -17.67
CA THR A 197 3.65 -12.50 -18.62
C THR A 197 2.17 -12.72 -18.99
N PRO A 198 1.31 -11.71 -18.94
CA PRO A 198 0.00 -11.82 -19.56
C PRO A 198 0.27 -12.25 -21.00
N GLU A 199 -0.36 -13.36 -21.42
CA GLU A 199 -0.26 -13.86 -22.78
C GLU A 199 -0.54 -12.71 -23.74
N PRO A 200 0.37 -12.39 -24.70
CA PRO A 200 0.13 -11.28 -25.63
C PRO A 200 -1.19 -11.51 -26.32
N ALA A 201 -2.04 -10.50 -26.28
CA ALA A 201 -3.29 -10.51 -27.04
C ALA A 201 -2.95 -10.86 -28.52
N PRO A 202 -3.72 -11.77 -29.16
CA PRO A 202 -3.45 -12.13 -30.54
C PRO A 202 -3.50 -10.88 -31.44
N ASP A 203 -2.55 -10.80 -32.37
CA ASP A 203 -2.39 -9.72 -33.34
C ASP A 203 -3.75 -9.38 -33.99
N PRO A 204 -4.13 -8.10 -34.09
CA PRO A 204 -5.40 -7.73 -34.68
C PRO A 204 -5.42 -8.07 -36.17
N THR A 205 -6.29 -8.97 -36.54
CA THR A 205 -6.68 -9.18 -37.95
C THR A 205 -7.36 -7.90 -38.46
N PRO A 206 -7.08 -7.42 -39.68
CA PRO A 206 -7.63 -6.15 -40.16
C PRO A 206 -9.16 -6.24 -40.34
N ASP A 207 -9.78 -5.22 -39.83
CA ASP A 207 -11.16 -4.91 -39.54
C ASP A 207 -12.13 -4.94 -40.75
N PRO A 208 -13.31 -5.48 -40.59
CA PRO A 208 -14.50 -4.94 -41.22
C PRO A 208 -15.29 -4.08 -40.23
N GLN A 209 -15.64 -2.89 -40.61
CA GLN A 209 -16.28 -1.78 -39.92
C GLN A 209 -17.46 -2.19 -39.01
N PRO A 210 -17.56 -1.65 -37.79
CA PRO A 210 -18.41 -2.18 -36.74
C PRO A 210 -19.87 -1.75 -36.85
N THR A 211 -20.72 -2.74 -36.66
CA THR A 211 -22.08 -2.55 -36.15
C THR A 211 -21.97 -2.43 -34.61
N PRO A 212 -22.69 -1.55 -33.91
CA PRO A 212 -22.54 -1.40 -32.46
C PRO A 212 -23.03 -2.65 -31.72
N GLU A 213 -22.10 -3.34 -31.08
CA GLU A 213 -22.34 -4.50 -30.24
C GLU A 213 -22.58 -4.06 -28.78
N PRO A 214 -23.50 -4.70 -28.05
CA PRO A 214 -23.73 -4.38 -26.64
C PRO A 214 -22.51 -4.74 -25.77
N ALA A 215 -22.20 -3.89 -24.79
CA ALA A 215 -21.08 -4.04 -23.88
C ALA A 215 -21.03 -5.45 -23.24
N PRO A 216 -19.82 -6.05 -23.09
CA PRO A 216 -19.68 -7.37 -22.47
C PRO A 216 -20.17 -7.33 -21.03
N ALA A 217 -21.05 -8.28 -20.68
CA ALA A 217 -21.56 -8.44 -19.34
C ALA A 217 -20.40 -8.85 -18.41
N VAL A 218 -20.03 -7.96 -17.49
CA VAL A 218 -19.15 -8.28 -16.37
C VAL A 218 -19.85 -9.38 -15.56
N ASN A 219 -19.22 -10.54 -15.41
CA ASN A 219 -19.77 -11.59 -14.56
C ASN A 219 -19.95 -11.03 -13.15
N PRO A 220 -21.16 -11.03 -12.59
CA PRO A 220 -21.38 -10.52 -11.25
C PRO A 220 -20.61 -11.36 -10.22
N ALA A 221 -20.14 -10.71 -9.16
CA ALA A 221 -19.45 -11.39 -8.08
C ALA A 221 -20.30 -12.57 -7.54
N HIS A 222 -19.66 -13.73 -7.34
CA HIS A 222 -20.34 -14.96 -6.95
C HIS A 222 -19.48 -15.91 -6.12
N TRP A 223 -20.14 -16.86 -5.45
CA TRP A 223 -19.46 -17.90 -4.68
C TRP A 223 -18.89 -19.00 -5.57
N VAL A 224 -17.63 -19.40 -5.30
CA VAL A 224 -16.97 -20.52 -5.97
C VAL A 224 -16.59 -21.56 -4.91
N ASN A 225 -17.10 -22.79 -5.09
CA ASN A 225 -16.68 -23.94 -4.29
C ASN A 225 -15.55 -24.68 -5.01
N THR A 226 -14.38 -24.76 -4.38
CA THR A 226 -13.18 -25.39 -4.96
C THR A 226 -12.99 -26.84 -4.53
N GLY A 227 -13.91 -27.40 -3.74
CA GLY A 227 -13.74 -28.71 -3.10
C GLY A 227 -12.91 -28.67 -1.81
N SER A 228 -12.04 -27.66 -1.65
CA SER A 228 -11.26 -27.41 -0.42
C SER A 228 -11.85 -26.30 0.44
N GLY A 229 -12.85 -25.57 -0.08
CA GLY A 229 -13.51 -24.50 0.62
C GLY A 229 -14.20 -23.52 -0.34
N TRP A 230 -14.79 -22.48 0.23
CA TRP A 230 -15.50 -21.44 -0.51
C TRP A 230 -14.62 -20.20 -0.71
N LYS A 231 -14.67 -19.65 -1.92
CA LYS A 231 -14.07 -18.37 -2.30
C LYS A 231 -15.13 -17.42 -2.83
N TRP A 232 -14.95 -16.11 -2.63
CA TRP A 232 -15.79 -15.09 -3.25
C TRP A 232 -15.07 -14.49 -4.45
N GLN A 233 -15.57 -14.76 -5.65
CA GLN A 233 -15.02 -14.26 -6.91
C GLN A 233 -15.62 -12.88 -7.19
N LEU A 234 -14.75 -11.88 -7.34
CA LEU A 234 -15.12 -10.46 -7.58
C LEU A 234 -15.20 -10.12 -9.07
N GLY A 235 -14.61 -10.96 -9.93
CA GLY A 235 -14.54 -10.80 -11.38
C GLY A 235 -13.78 -11.97 -11.97
N ASP A 236 -13.46 -11.95 -13.26
CA ASP A 236 -12.75 -13.04 -13.93
C ASP A 236 -11.40 -13.29 -13.25
N SER A 237 -11.28 -14.44 -12.59
CA SER A 237 -10.09 -14.90 -11.86
C SER A 237 -9.64 -14.05 -10.65
N ILE A 238 -10.44 -13.06 -10.21
CA ILE A 238 -10.15 -12.21 -9.05
C ILE A 238 -10.97 -12.70 -7.87
N TYR A 239 -10.31 -13.03 -6.75
CA TYR A 239 -10.95 -13.50 -5.52
C TYR A 239 -10.74 -12.53 -4.36
N ALA A 240 -11.69 -12.51 -3.43
CA ALA A 240 -11.52 -11.83 -2.16
C ALA A 240 -10.41 -12.54 -1.36
N MET A 241 -9.35 -11.80 -0.98
CA MET A 241 -8.21 -12.32 -0.22
C MET A 241 -7.86 -11.34 0.89
N ASN A 242 -7.49 -11.84 2.07
CA ASN A 242 -7.11 -11.04 3.24
C ASN A 242 -8.10 -9.90 3.57
N GLN A 243 -9.39 -10.11 3.35
CA GLN A 243 -10.38 -9.07 3.57
C GLN A 243 -11.69 -9.62 4.13
N THR A 244 -12.49 -8.70 4.65
CA THR A 244 -13.87 -8.97 5.05
C THR A 244 -14.81 -8.37 4.01
N VAL A 245 -15.76 -9.15 3.53
CA VAL A 245 -16.72 -8.74 2.49
C VAL A 245 -18.13 -8.95 3.00
N THR A 246 -18.98 -7.93 2.88
CA THR A 246 -20.42 -8.07 3.14
C THR A 246 -21.13 -8.52 1.87
N ILE A 247 -21.80 -9.67 1.96
CA ILE A 247 -22.49 -10.30 0.83
C ILE A 247 -23.95 -10.53 1.28
N GLY A 248 -24.86 -9.76 0.72
CA GLY A 248 -26.22 -9.69 1.23
C GLY A 248 -26.26 -9.08 2.64
N GLU A 249 -26.87 -9.78 3.59
CA GLU A 249 -26.96 -9.33 4.99
C GLU A 249 -25.85 -9.91 5.89
N ALA A 250 -24.96 -10.74 5.35
CA ALA A 250 -23.92 -11.41 6.11
C ALA A 250 -22.52 -10.92 5.75
N THR A 251 -21.62 -10.94 6.74
CA THR A 251 -20.23 -10.53 6.58
C THR A 251 -19.31 -11.74 6.68
N TYR A 252 -18.42 -11.90 5.68
CA TYR A 252 -17.52 -13.04 5.54
C TYR A 252 -16.08 -12.57 5.53
N ARG A 253 -15.21 -13.31 6.21
CA ARG A 253 -13.76 -13.07 6.20
C ARG A 253 -13.07 -14.07 5.26
N PHE A 254 -12.09 -13.59 4.48
CA PHE A 254 -11.27 -14.40 3.58
C PHE A 254 -9.81 -14.33 3.99
N GLY A 255 -9.15 -15.48 4.04
CA GLY A 255 -7.74 -15.61 4.36
C GLY A 255 -6.82 -15.17 3.22
N ALA A 256 -5.51 -15.25 3.45
CA ALA A 256 -4.48 -14.94 2.44
C ALA A 256 -4.55 -15.85 1.20
N ASP A 257 -5.06 -17.06 1.38
CA ASP A 257 -5.30 -18.04 0.31
C ASP A 257 -6.62 -17.83 -0.43
N GLY A 258 -7.38 -16.79 -0.06
CA GLY A 258 -8.68 -16.43 -0.62
C GLY A 258 -9.83 -17.35 -0.18
N TYR A 259 -9.63 -18.27 0.75
CA TYR A 259 -10.71 -19.09 1.28
C TYR A 259 -11.48 -18.34 2.38
N MET A 260 -12.79 -18.58 2.41
CA MET A 260 -13.63 -18.13 3.50
C MET A 260 -13.18 -18.79 4.81
N VAL A 261 -12.89 -17.98 5.82
CA VAL A 261 -12.53 -18.47 7.16
C VAL A 261 -13.79 -19.01 7.82
N THR A 262 -13.79 -20.31 8.13
CA THR A 262 -14.88 -20.97 8.85
C THR A 262 -14.50 -21.16 10.32
N GLY A 263 -15.29 -20.62 11.22
CA GLY A 263 -15.11 -20.74 12.68
C GLY A 263 -15.78 -19.59 13.40
N TRP A 264 -16.15 -19.81 14.66
CA TRP A 264 -16.66 -18.76 15.53
C TRP A 264 -15.47 -17.97 16.06
N ASP A 265 -15.40 -16.68 15.73
CA ASP A 265 -14.50 -15.76 16.42
C ASP A 265 -15.11 -15.47 17.79
N LYS A 266 -14.59 -16.10 18.83
CA LYS A 266 -14.96 -15.77 20.21
C LYS A 266 -14.20 -14.52 20.64
N THR A 267 -14.64 -13.37 20.14
CA THR A 267 -14.34 -12.08 20.77
C THR A 267 -15.64 -11.52 21.30
N ASP A 268 -16.12 -12.11 22.40
CA ASP A 268 -17.13 -11.51 23.26
C ASP A 268 -16.84 -11.88 24.70
N GLY A 269 -16.47 -10.88 25.44
CA GLY A 269 -16.46 -10.81 26.89
C GLY A 269 -16.60 -9.37 27.27
#